data_6fcbfb3b5d3da5aec11ead923fa06148
#
_entry.id   6fcbfb3b5d3da5aec11ead923fa06148
#
_cell.length_a   1.000
_cell.length_b   1.000
_cell.length_c   1.000
_cell.angle_alpha   90.00
_cell.angle_beta   90.00
_cell.angle_gamma   90.00
#
_symmetry.space_group_name_H-M   'P 1'
#
loop_
_entity.id
_entity.type
_entity.pdbx_description
1 polymer ?
#
loop_
_entity_poly.entity_id
_entity_poly.type
_entity_poly.pdbx_seq_one_letter_code
_entity_poly.pdbx_strand_id
1 'polypeptide(L)'
;IRAEAGALAKLLERDTAEGGQILDRLQVEHGFEKALGAALADDLRAPDVDADGPSGWAYLPAYSTVQPLPEGITPLTAHVSVPDVLNRRMSQIGLVDADDGTRLQPLLLPGQRLVSPEGDLWRWDGFRAWAEDAPSAAALRLQQINRLEVLKQGLEQTNQRAEAERDAHETLQKLLLAQAEADKNARALRRDADRAVADAGRALSRAEADRNLAESRLDSL
;
A
#
# COMPACT_ATOMS: atom_id res chain seq x y z
N ILE A 1 -1.25 -11.94 -5.16
CA ILE A 1 -1.71 -10.55 -5.01
C ILE A 1 -2.62 -10.13 -6.18
N ARG A 2 -2.15 -10.11 -7.45
CA ARG A 2 -2.97 -9.64 -8.60
C ARG A 2 -4.26 -10.43 -8.80
N ALA A 3 -4.21 -11.77 -8.72
CA ALA A 3 -5.40 -12.63 -8.87
C ALA A 3 -6.39 -12.41 -7.72
N GLU A 4 -5.92 -12.29 -6.48
CA GLU A 4 -6.73 -12.03 -5.30
C GLU A 4 -7.38 -10.65 -5.38
N ALA A 5 -6.61 -9.60 -5.71
CA ALA A 5 -7.13 -8.25 -5.90
C ALA A 5 -8.20 -8.20 -7.00
N GLY A 6 -7.97 -8.88 -8.13
CA GLY A 6 -8.95 -8.97 -9.21
C GLY A 6 -10.24 -9.71 -8.84
N ALA A 7 -10.15 -10.78 -8.04
CA ALA A 7 -11.32 -11.50 -7.56
C ALA A 7 -12.15 -10.66 -6.57
N LEU A 8 -11.48 -9.99 -5.62
CA LEU A 8 -12.14 -9.09 -4.66
C LEU A 8 -12.79 -7.89 -5.35
N ALA A 9 -12.11 -7.27 -6.32
CA ALA A 9 -12.68 -6.17 -7.09
C ALA A 9 -13.97 -6.56 -7.78
N LYS A 10 -14.00 -7.70 -8.49
CA LYS A 10 -15.20 -8.21 -9.16
C LYS A 10 -16.34 -8.55 -8.19
N LEU A 11 -16.01 -9.06 -7.00
CA LEU A 11 -17.00 -9.36 -5.98
C LEU A 11 -17.65 -8.09 -5.46
N LEU A 12 -16.85 -7.06 -5.18
CA LEU A 12 -17.33 -5.76 -4.71
C LEU A 12 -18.14 -5.01 -5.78
N GLU A 13 -17.74 -5.08 -7.07
CA GLU A 13 -18.47 -4.49 -8.18
C GLU A 13 -19.89 -5.08 -8.36
N ARG A 14 -20.05 -6.36 -8.14
CA ARG A 14 -21.39 -7.02 -8.23
C ARG A 14 -22.34 -6.50 -7.17
N ASP A 15 -21.82 -6.22 -5.97
CA ASP A 15 -22.63 -5.72 -4.85
C ASP A 15 -22.95 -4.22 -4.97
N THR A 16 -22.14 -3.42 -5.71
CA THR A 16 -22.40 -1.99 -5.95
C THR A 16 -23.46 -1.74 -7.04
N ALA A 17 -23.80 -2.73 -7.85
CA ALA A 17 -24.78 -2.58 -8.92
C ALA A 17 -26.22 -2.28 -8.44
N GLU A 18 -26.50 -2.37 -7.14
CA GLU A 18 -27.82 -2.12 -6.54
C GLU A 18 -28.05 -0.68 -6.04
N GLY A 19 -27.16 0.28 -6.37
CA GLY A 19 -27.27 1.70 -5.98
C GLY A 19 -26.31 2.08 -4.86
N GLY A 20 -25.72 3.30 -4.94
CA GLY A 20 -24.66 3.78 -4.07
C GLY A 20 -24.99 3.70 -2.58
N GLN A 21 -24.49 2.68 -1.90
CA GLN A 21 -24.66 2.52 -0.46
C GLN A 21 -23.75 3.49 0.29
N ILE A 22 -24.19 3.99 1.46
CA ILE A 22 -23.35 4.89 2.28
C ILE A 22 -22.03 4.19 2.68
N LEU A 23 -22.06 2.88 2.81
CA LEU A 23 -20.91 2.02 3.10
C LEU A 23 -19.73 2.21 2.13
N ASP A 24 -20.00 2.48 0.86
CA ASP A 24 -18.95 2.67 -0.16
C ASP A 24 -18.20 4.01 -0.02
N ARG A 25 -18.69 4.92 0.83
CA ARG A 25 -18.12 6.24 1.11
C ARG A 25 -17.43 6.36 2.46
N LEU A 26 -17.33 5.25 3.19
CA LEU A 26 -16.70 5.20 4.51
C LEU A 26 -15.21 4.87 4.38
N GLN A 27 -14.43 5.40 5.32
CA GLN A 27 -13.06 4.99 5.53
C GLN A 27 -12.93 4.47 6.95
N VAL A 28 -12.52 3.22 7.10
CA VAL A 28 -12.44 2.53 8.39
C VAL A 28 -11.00 2.09 8.61
N GLU A 29 -10.43 2.45 9.74
CA GLU A 29 -9.13 1.96 10.15
C GLU A 29 -9.17 0.44 10.32
N HIS A 30 -8.09 -0.22 9.90
CA HIS A 30 -8.01 -1.69 9.98
C HIS A 30 -8.17 -2.18 11.42
N GLY A 31 -9.09 -3.14 11.61
CA GLY A 31 -9.46 -3.69 12.91
C GLY A 31 -10.79 -3.17 13.48
N PHE A 32 -11.35 -2.06 12.90
CA PHE A 32 -12.61 -1.46 13.40
C PHE A 32 -13.82 -1.73 12.48
N GLU A 33 -13.65 -2.51 11.42
CA GLU A 33 -14.73 -2.84 10.47
C GLU A 33 -15.89 -3.58 11.15
N LYS A 34 -15.58 -4.48 12.10
CA LYS A 34 -16.59 -5.21 12.86
C LYS A 34 -17.33 -4.29 13.82
N ALA A 35 -16.63 -3.39 14.51
CA ALA A 35 -17.22 -2.38 15.38
C ALA A 35 -18.23 -1.51 14.62
N LEU A 36 -17.84 -0.98 13.45
CA LEU A 36 -18.73 -0.18 12.62
C LEU A 36 -19.90 -0.99 12.08
N GLY A 37 -19.65 -2.22 11.64
CA GLY A 37 -20.69 -3.15 11.19
C GLY A 37 -21.71 -3.48 12.27
N ALA A 38 -21.28 -3.70 13.51
CA ALA A 38 -22.17 -3.90 14.68
C ALA A 38 -22.93 -2.63 15.04
N ALA A 39 -22.25 -1.47 14.96
CA ALA A 39 -22.86 -0.18 15.30
C ALA A 39 -24.00 0.23 14.39
N LEU A 40 -23.88 0.02 13.07
CA LEU A 40 -24.81 0.52 12.06
C LEU A 40 -25.57 -0.61 11.33
N ALA A 41 -25.03 -1.81 11.30
CA ALA A 41 -25.68 -2.99 10.69
C ALA A 41 -26.20 -2.69 9.25
N ASP A 42 -27.49 -3.00 9.01
CA ASP A 42 -28.14 -2.79 7.71
C ASP A 42 -28.31 -1.33 7.32
N ASP A 43 -28.23 -0.40 8.27
CA ASP A 43 -28.28 1.04 8.00
C ASP A 43 -27.15 1.48 7.05
N LEU A 44 -26.02 0.74 7.03
CA LEU A 44 -24.89 0.99 6.13
C LEU A 44 -25.20 0.73 4.64
N ARG A 45 -26.25 -0.05 4.37
CA ARG A 45 -26.66 -0.37 2.99
C ARG A 45 -27.56 0.71 2.39
N ALA A 46 -28.11 1.59 3.22
CA ALA A 46 -28.97 2.65 2.76
C ALA A 46 -28.16 3.71 1.97
N PRO A 47 -28.72 4.29 0.90
CA PRO A 47 -28.08 5.36 0.16
C PRO A 47 -28.12 6.70 0.91
N ASP A 48 -27.26 7.63 0.50
CA ASP A 48 -27.39 9.06 0.81
C ASP A 48 -28.43 9.67 -0.14
N VAL A 49 -29.40 10.38 0.41
CA VAL A 49 -30.55 10.89 -0.33
C VAL A 49 -30.83 12.37 -0.01
N ASP A 50 -31.45 13.07 -0.94
CA ASP A 50 -32.00 14.40 -0.71
C ASP A 50 -33.19 14.34 0.27
N ALA A 51 -33.57 15.50 0.84
CA ALA A 51 -34.63 15.61 1.85
C ALA A 51 -35.99 15.03 1.39
N ASP A 52 -36.32 15.15 0.10
CA ASP A 52 -37.53 14.62 -0.53
C ASP A 52 -37.29 13.33 -1.32
N GLY A 53 -36.12 12.70 -1.12
CA GLY A 53 -35.69 11.51 -1.84
C GLY A 53 -36.34 10.20 -1.36
N PRO A 54 -35.93 9.04 -1.93
CA PRO A 54 -36.38 7.73 -1.48
C PRO A 54 -35.88 7.42 -0.06
N SER A 55 -36.16 6.21 0.44
CA SER A 55 -35.62 5.76 1.73
C SER A 55 -34.08 5.77 1.72
N GLY A 56 -33.49 6.43 2.73
CA GLY A 56 -32.04 6.56 2.85
C GLY A 56 -31.64 7.55 3.95
N TRP A 57 -30.35 7.90 3.95
CA TRP A 57 -29.77 8.87 4.86
C TRP A 57 -29.95 10.28 4.31
N ALA A 58 -30.86 11.07 4.88
CA ALA A 58 -30.98 12.49 4.56
C ALA A 58 -30.09 13.34 5.48
N TYR A 59 -29.48 14.37 4.93
CA TYR A 59 -28.65 15.29 5.72
C TYR A 59 -29.48 16.03 6.76
N LEU A 60 -29.02 15.98 8.00
CA LEU A 60 -29.53 16.79 9.11
C LEU A 60 -28.34 17.56 9.72
N PRO A 61 -28.49 18.87 10.02
CA PRO A 61 -27.41 19.62 10.67
C PRO A 61 -27.04 19.00 12.02
N ALA A 62 -25.79 19.13 12.43
CA ALA A 62 -25.32 18.62 13.71
C ALA A 62 -26.17 19.12 14.88
N TYR A 63 -26.23 18.38 15.97
CA TYR A 63 -26.89 18.83 17.19
C TYR A 63 -26.17 20.06 17.74
N SER A 64 -26.95 21.06 18.20
CA SER A 64 -26.38 22.22 18.90
C SER A 64 -25.69 21.84 20.20
N THR A 65 -26.17 20.76 20.84
CA THR A 65 -25.56 20.17 22.05
C THR A 65 -25.57 18.66 21.86
N VAL A 66 -24.38 18.09 21.76
CA VAL A 66 -24.21 16.63 21.68
C VAL A 66 -24.24 16.06 23.10
N GLN A 67 -25.04 15.00 23.33
CA GLN A 67 -24.99 14.25 24.59
C GLN A 67 -23.62 13.60 24.70
N PRO A 68 -22.85 13.85 25.77
CA PRO A 68 -21.55 13.22 25.94
C PRO A 68 -21.69 11.71 26.10
N LEU A 69 -20.76 10.97 25.55
CA LEU A 69 -20.60 9.55 25.89
C LEU A 69 -20.18 9.40 27.36
N PRO A 70 -20.37 8.26 28.00
CA PRO A 70 -19.86 8.01 29.32
C PRO A 70 -18.36 8.32 29.45
N GLU A 71 -17.93 8.75 30.64
CA GLU A 71 -16.54 9.14 30.89
C GLU A 71 -15.54 8.02 30.57
N GLY A 72 -14.46 8.37 29.91
CA GLY A 72 -13.41 7.42 29.51
C GLY A 72 -13.70 6.65 28.22
N ILE A 73 -14.84 6.90 27.54
CA ILE A 73 -15.18 6.23 26.29
C ILE A 73 -14.65 7.00 25.09
N THR A 74 -13.90 6.33 24.23
CA THR A 74 -13.43 6.87 22.95
C THR A 74 -14.56 6.84 21.93
N PRO A 75 -14.87 7.95 21.23
CA PRO A 75 -15.84 7.92 20.13
C PRO A 75 -15.32 7.01 18.99
N LEU A 76 -16.21 6.25 18.37
CA LEU A 76 -15.85 5.41 17.20
C LEU A 76 -15.32 6.25 16.02
N THR A 77 -15.68 7.53 15.94
CA THR A 77 -15.17 8.50 14.96
C THR A 77 -13.66 8.75 15.06
N ALA A 78 -12.99 8.31 16.12
CA ALA A 78 -11.53 8.35 16.21
C ALA A 78 -10.86 7.41 15.18
N HIS A 79 -11.55 6.36 14.74
CA HIS A 79 -11.06 5.31 13.85
C HIS A 79 -11.86 5.17 12.55
N VAL A 80 -12.91 5.99 12.38
CA VAL A 80 -13.82 5.90 11.23
C VAL A 80 -14.13 7.29 10.70
N SER A 81 -13.86 7.50 9.41
CA SER A 81 -14.28 8.70 8.68
C SER A 81 -15.59 8.42 7.94
N VAL A 82 -16.57 9.28 8.12
CA VAL A 82 -17.93 9.13 7.57
C VAL A 82 -18.39 10.38 6.84
N PRO A 83 -19.31 10.26 5.86
CA PRO A 83 -20.02 11.40 5.30
C PRO A 83 -20.86 12.16 6.34
N ASP A 84 -21.08 13.45 6.12
CA ASP A 84 -21.76 14.36 7.06
C ASP A 84 -23.16 13.90 7.46
N VAL A 85 -23.87 13.19 6.59
CA VAL A 85 -25.21 12.63 6.88
C VAL A 85 -25.21 11.66 8.07
N LEU A 86 -24.06 11.06 8.39
CA LEU A 86 -23.91 10.15 9.53
C LEU A 86 -23.42 10.86 10.81
N ASN A 87 -23.05 12.13 10.77
CA ASN A 87 -22.44 12.81 11.92
C ASN A 87 -23.29 12.72 13.20
N ARG A 88 -24.62 12.90 13.11
CA ARG A 88 -25.51 12.74 14.26
C ARG A 88 -25.47 11.35 14.84
N ARG A 89 -25.46 10.35 13.98
CA ARG A 89 -25.46 8.94 14.39
C ARG A 89 -24.13 8.58 15.04
N MET A 90 -23.04 8.95 14.40
CA MET A 90 -21.68 8.61 14.83
C MET A 90 -21.29 9.31 16.14
N SER A 91 -21.82 10.50 16.42
CA SER A 91 -21.59 11.20 17.69
C SER A 91 -22.13 10.46 18.92
N GLN A 92 -22.97 9.43 18.72
CA GLN A 92 -23.62 8.66 19.78
C GLN A 92 -23.09 7.22 19.88
N ILE A 93 -21.91 6.93 19.29
CA ILE A 93 -21.31 5.61 19.26
C ILE A 93 -19.93 5.66 19.93
N GLY A 94 -19.80 4.93 21.03
CA GLY A 94 -18.55 4.76 21.78
C GLY A 94 -17.88 3.42 21.53
N LEU A 95 -16.56 3.43 21.61
CA LEU A 95 -15.72 2.23 21.52
C LEU A 95 -15.30 1.83 22.93
N VAL A 96 -15.42 0.55 23.23
CA VAL A 96 -15.06 -0.04 24.54
C VAL A 96 -14.39 -1.41 24.37
N ASP A 97 -13.64 -1.83 25.37
CA ASP A 97 -13.21 -3.21 25.47
C ASP A 97 -14.42 -4.12 25.79
N ALA A 98 -14.44 -5.34 25.27
CA ALA A 98 -15.55 -6.29 25.42
C ALA A 98 -15.94 -6.52 26.88
N ASP A 99 -14.96 -6.57 27.78
CA ASP A 99 -15.17 -6.80 29.23
C ASP A 99 -15.91 -5.65 29.92
N ASP A 100 -15.79 -4.44 29.39
CA ASP A 100 -16.37 -3.22 30.00
C ASP A 100 -17.77 -2.88 29.50
N GLY A 101 -18.15 -3.33 28.32
CA GLY A 101 -19.41 -2.95 27.68
C GLY A 101 -20.64 -3.20 28.53
N THR A 102 -20.74 -4.37 29.17
CA THR A 102 -21.86 -4.73 30.05
C THR A 102 -21.95 -3.84 31.29
N ARG A 103 -20.84 -3.44 31.85
CA ARG A 103 -20.75 -2.56 33.04
C ARG A 103 -21.16 -1.12 32.69
N LEU A 104 -20.80 -0.67 31.49
CA LEU A 104 -21.03 0.71 31.04
C LEU A 104 -22.40 0.90 30.38
N GLN A 105 -23.04 -0.16 29.90
CA GLN A 105 -24.35 -0.09 29.25
C GLN A 105 -25.43 0.67 30.04
N PRO A 106 -25.57 0.51 31.38
CA PRO A 106 -26.57 1.23 32.15
C PRO A 106 -26.36 2.76 32.19
N LEU A 107 -25.18 3.24 31.83
CA LEU A 107 -24.84 4.66 31.78
C LEU A 107 -25.22 5.32 30.44
N LEU A 108 -25.67 4.54 29.47
CA LEU A 108 -25.99 5.03 28.14
C LEU A 108 -27.27 5.86 28.15
N LEU A 109 -27.21 7.01 27.54
CA LEU A 109 -28.38 7.88 27.29
C LEU A 109 -29.10 7.45 26.00
N PRO A 110 -30.39 7.85 25.81
CA PRO A 110 -31.16 7.51 24.63
C PRO A 110 -30.44 7.82 23.32
N GLY A 111 -30.39 6.82 22.44
CA GLY A 111 -29.69 6.90 21.15
C GLY A 111 -28.24 6.43 21.19
N GLN A 112 -27.61 6.36 22.37
CA GLN A 112 -26.23 5.92 22.53
C GLN A 112 -26.06 4.42 22.40
N ARG A 113 -24.87 4.00 21.96
CA ARG A 113 -24.44 2.61 21.91
C ARG A 113 -22.94 2.49 22.11
N LEU A 114 -22.53 1.36 22.63
CA LEU A 114 -21.13 0.96 22.72
C LEU A 114 -20.88 -0.20 21.78
N VAL A 115 -19.69 -0.26 21.21
CA VAL A 115 -19.21 -1.39 20.40
C VAL A 115 -17.80 -1.76 20.81
N SER A 116 -17.46 -3.05 20.72
CA SER A 116 -16.08 -3.52 20.83
C SER A 116 -15.41 -3.62 19.45
N PRO A 117 -14.07 -3.60 19.36
CA PRO A 117 -13.35 -3.88 18.11
C PRO A 117 -13.74 -5.24 17.50
N GLU A 118 -14.05 -6.24 18.33
CA GLU A 118 -14.45 -7.58 17.94
C GLU A 118 -15.84 -7.61 17.30
N GLY A 119 -16.71 -6.59 17.60
CA GLY A 119 -18.05 -6.44 17.06
C GLY A 119 -19.18 -6.72 18.05
N ASP A 120 -18.91 -6.71 19.35
CA ASP A 120 -19.97 -6.72 20.35
C ASP A 120 -20.71 -5.39 20.38
N LEU A 121 -21.98 -5.40 20.73
CA LEU A 121 -22.85 -4.24 20.74
C LEU A 121 -23.66 -4.18 22.04
N TRP A 122 -23.67 -3.01 22.68
CA TRP A 122 -24.54 -2.66 23.80
C TRP A 122 -25.31 -1.37 23.47
N ARG A 123 -26.62 -1.41 23.59
CA ARG A 123 -27.49 -0.26 23.34
C ARG A 123 -28.12 0.27 24.61
N TRP A 124 -28.47 1.54 24.57
CA TRP A 124 -29.15 2.26 25.67
C TRP A 124 -30.46 1.63 26.13
N ASP A 125 -31.18 0.96 25.22
CA ASP A 125 -32.48 0.33 25.46
C ASP A 125 -32.38 -1.09 25.99
N GLY A 126 -31.18 -1.55 26.38
CA GLY A 126 -30.93 -2.88 26.92
C GLY A 126 -30.63 -3.97 25.89
N PHE A 127 -30.72 -3.65 24.58
CA PHE A 127 -30.34 -4.62 23.54
C PHE A 127 -28.85 -4.89 23.56
N ARG A 128 -28.48 -6.15 23.32
CA ARG A 128 -27.10 -6.64 23.17
C ARG A 128 -27.00 -7.56 21.97
N ALA A 129 -25.86 -7.55 21.30
CA ALA A 129 -25.49 -8.55 20.30
C ALA A 129 -24.02 -8.89 20.47
N TRP A 130 -23.68 -10.13 20.31
CA TRP A 130 -22.31 -10.60 20.49
C TRP A 130 -21.64 -10.81 19.14
N ALA A 131 -20.33 -10.55 19.08
CA ALA A 131 -19.52 -10.75 17.89
C ALA A 131 -19.58 -12.20 17.35
N GLU A 132 -19.81 -13.17 18.26
CA GLU A 132 -19.91 -14.60 17.93
C GLU A 132 -21.23 -14.97 17.23
N ASP A 133 -22.30 -14.20 17.42
CA ASP A 133 -23.63 -14.54 16.93
C ASP A 133 -23.81 -14.38 15.41
N ALA A 134 -23.04 -13.61 14.74
CA ALA A 134 -22.71 -13.57 13.30
C ALA A 134 -22.10 -12.21 12.93
N PRO A 135 -21.01 -12.14 12.17
CA PRO A 135 -20.54 -10.88 11.63
C PRO A 135 -21.59 -10.33 10.67
N SER A 136 -21.92 -9.03 10.78
CA SER A 136 -22.83 -8.40 9.83
C SER A 136 -22.26 -8.44 8.42
N ALA A 137 -23.12 -8.60 7.40
CA ALA A 137 -22.72 -8.56 6.00
C ALA A 137 -21.94 -7.27 5.67
N ALA A 138 -22.30 -6.16 6.33
CA ALA A 138 -21.62 -4.89 6.22
C ALA A 138 -20.17 -4.95 6.76
N ALA A 139 -19.94 -5.60 7.92
CA ALA A 139 -18.59 -5.76 8.47
C ALA A 139 -17.69 -6.58 7.53
N LEU A 140 -18.20 -7.68 6.98
CA LEU A 140 -17.48 -8.50 6.01
C LEU A 140 -17.12 -7.70 4.76
N ARG A 141 -18.05 -6.88 4.24
CA ARG A 141 -17.81 -6.05 3.08
C ARG A 141 -16.74 -4.98 3.35
N LEU A 142 -16.78 -4.31 4.50
CA LEU A 142 -15.75 -3.35 4.91
C LEU A 142 -14.36 -3.99 4.98
N GLN A 143 -14.27 -5.20 5.55
CA GLN A 143 -13.01 -5.95 5.56
C GLN A 143 -12.49 -6.27 4.14
N GLN A 144 -13.39 -6.63 3.23
CA GLN A 144 -13.04 -6.89 1.83
C GLN A 144 -12.55 -5.61 1.11
N ILE A 145 -13.18 -4.46 1.36
CA ILE A 145 -12.76 -3.16 0.82
C ILE A 145 -11.36 -2.82 1.33
N ASN A 146 -11.13 -2.87 2.65
CA ASN A 146 -9.81 -2.60 3.22
C ASN A 146 -8.74 -3.58 2.70
N ARG A 147 -9.08 -4.86 2.59
CA ARG A 147 -8.17 -5.88 2.04
C ARG A 147 -7.81 -5.58 0.59
N LEU A 148 -8.78 -5.18 -0.23
CA LEU A 148 -8.52 -4.78 -1.63
C LEU A 148 -7.57 -3.59 -1.72
N GLU A 149 -7.74 -2.59 -0.86
CA GLU A 149 -6.88 -1.41 -0.84
C GLU A 149 -5.43 -1.77 -0.48
N VAL A 150 -5.22 -2.58 0.54
CA VAL A 150 -3.89 -3.10 0.92
C VAL A 150 -3.24 -3.88 -0.23
N LEU A 151 -4.04 -4.70 -0.93
CA LEU A 151 -3.54 -5.48 -2.08
C LEU A 151 -3.17 -4.60 -3.26
N LYS A 152 -3.94 -3.53 -3.54
CA LYS A 152 -3.64 -2.54 -4.59
C LYS A 152 -2.33 -1.81 -4.29
N GLN A 153 -2.15 -1.32 -3.06
CA GLN A 153 -0.93 -0.63 -2.63
C GLN A 153 0.30 -1.57 -2.72
N GLY A 154 0.16 -2.81 -2.26
CA GLY A 154 1.22 -3.81 -2.36
C GLY A 154 1.56 -4.18 -3.81
N LEU A 155 0.58 -4.23 -4.70
CA LEU A 155 0.80 -4.48 -6.13
C LEU A 155 1.56 -3.33 -6.79
N GLU A 156 1.17 -2.10 -6.49
CA GLU A 156 1.84 -0.89 -7.00
C GLU A 156 3.31 -0.85 -6.56
N GLN A 157 3.60 -1.05 -5.29
CA GLN A 157 4.97 -1.12 -4.78
C GLN A 157 5.80 -2.22 -5.45
N THR A 158 5.18 -3.40 -5.69
CA THR A 158 5.85 -4.52 -6.35
C THR A 158 6.16 -4.21 -7.80
N ASN A 159 5.23 -3.56 -8.51
CA ASN A 159 5.44 -3.14 -9.90
C ASN A 159 6.58 -2.10 -10.01
N GLN A 160 6.59 -1.08 -9.14
CA GLN A 160 7.65 -0.07 -9.10
C GLN A 160 9.03 -0.70 -8.85
N ARG A 161 9.13 -1.66 -7.93
CA ARG A 161 10.38 -2.39 -7.70
C ARG A 161 10.80 -3.20 -8.91
N ALA A 162 9.87 -3.90 -9.55
CA ALA A 162 10.15 -4.70 -10.74
C ALA A 162 10.62 -3.85 -11.92
N GLU A 163 10.09 -2.65 -12.10
CA GLU A 163 10.54 -1.69 -13.10
C GLU A 163 11.96 -1.19 -12.79
N ALA A 164 12.22 -0.75 -11.56
CA ALA A 164 13.56 -0.30 -11.14
C ALA A 164 14.63 -1.40 -11.32
N GLU A 165 14.30 -2.65 -10.99
CA GLU A 165 15.20 -3.80 -11.19
C GLU A 165 15.48 -4.07 -12.68
N ARG A 166 14.46 -3.94 -13.55
CA ARG A 166 14.64 -4.07 -15.00
C ARG A 166 15.55 -2.99 -15.56
N ASP A 167 15.34 -1.74 -15.15
CA ASP A 167 16.15 -0.59 -15.60
C ASP A 167 17.61 -0.74 -15.13
N ALA A 168 17.82 -1.16 -13.88
CA ALA A 168 19.13 -1.46 -13.34
C ALA A 168 19.82 -2.59 -14.11
N HIS A 169 19.11 -3.67 -14.41
CA HIS A 169 19.62 -4.79 -15.19
C HIS A 169 20.00 -4.38 -16.61
N GLU A 170 19.16 -3.59 -17.30
CA GLU A 170 19.47 -3.09 -18.64
C GLU A 170 20.72 -2.20 -18.64
N THR A 171 20.85 -1.33 -17.64
CA THR A 171 22.01 -0.46 -17.45
C THR A 171 23.28 -1.26 -17.25
N LEU A 172 23.24 -2.28 -16.38
CA LEU A 172 24.38 -3.19 -16.13
C LEU A 172 24.76 -3.98 -17.39
N GLN A 173 23.80 -4.44 -18.17
CA GLN A 173 24.07 -5.12 -19.44
C GLN A 173 24.79 -4.21 -20.42
N LYS A 174 24.36 -2.95 -20.59
CA LYS A 174 25.02 -1.97 -21.45
C LYS A 174 26.44 -1.70 -20.98
N LEU A 175 26.64 -1.55 -19.67
CA LEU A 175 27.98 -1.34 -19.09
C LEU A 175 28.88 -2.54 -19.32
N LEU A 176 28.38 -3.76 -19.14
CA LEU A 176 29.14 -4.99 -19.38
C LEU A 176 29.62 -5.10 -20.83
N LEU A 177 28.73 -4.81 -21.78
CA LEU A 177 29.08 -4.82 -23.21
C LEU A 177 30.15 -3.76 -23.54
N ALA A 178 30.01 -2.54 -23.02
CA ALA A 178 30.98 -1.48 -23.19
C ALA A 178 32.35 -1.85 -22.60
N GLN A 179 32.37 -2.44 -21.41
CA GLN A 179 33.59 -2.90 -20.75
C GLN A 179 34.29 -4.03 -21.52
N ALA A 180 33.51 -4.99 -22.05
CA ALA A 180 34.05 -6.07 -22.86
C ALA A 180 34.73 -5.56 -24.15
N GLU A 181 34.12 -4.57 -24.82
CA GLU A 181 34.72 -3.95 -26.02
C GLU A 181 35.94 -3.11 -25.66
N ALA A 182 35.95 -2.38 -24.57
CA ALA A 182 37.12 -1.64 -24.07
C ALA A 182 38.29 -2.59 -23.75
N ASP A 183 38.03 -3.74 -23.09
CA ASP A 183 39.06 -4.74 -22.82
C ASP A 183 39.64 -5.35 -24.09
N LYS A 184 38.77 -5.67 -25.06
CA LYS A 184 39.22 -6.19 -26.37
C LYS A 184 40.14 -5.18 -27.08
N ASN A 185 39.75 -3.89 -27.08
CA ASN A 185 40.57 -2.82 -27.70
C ASN A 185 41.89 -2.64 -26.95
N ALA A 186 41.88 -2.61 -25.62
CA ALA A 186 43.10 -2.49 -24.83
C ALA A 186 44.09 -3.68 -25.09
N ARG A 187 43.58 -4.92 -25.22
CA ARG A 187 44.39 -6.07 -25.59
C ARG A 187 44.95 -5.96 -26.99
N ALA A 188 44.21 -5.41 -27.95
CA ALA A 188 44.72 -5.16 -29.30
C ALA A 188 45.85 -4.13 -29.28
N LEU A 189 45.66 -2.99 -28.67
CA LEU A 189 46.68 -1.95 -28.51
C LEU A 189 47.95 -2.47 -27.82
N ARG A 190 47.81 -3.27 -26.80
CA ARG A 190 48.94 -3.88 -26.11
C ARG A 190 49.75 -4.80 -27.05
N ARG A 191 49.08 -5.66 -27.84
CA ARG A 191 49.76 -6.52 -28.82
C ARG A 191 50.53 -5.72 -29.88
N ASP A 192 49.91 -4.59 -30.35
CA ASP A 192 50.56 -3.74 -31.34
C ASP A 192 51.76 -2.98 -30.75
N ALA A 193 51.67 -2.51 -29.51
CA ALA A 193 52.81 -1.93 -28.79
C ALA A 193 53.94 -2.97 -28.55
N ASP A 194 53.61 -4.20 -28.12
CA ASP A 194 54.57 -5.28 -27.93
C ASP A 194 55.32 -5.61 -29.24
N ARG A 195 54.63 -5.60 -30.39
CA ARG A 195 55.25 -5.74 -31.73
C ARG A 195 56.19 -4.59 -32.07
N ALA A 196 55.72 -3.34 -31.84
CA ALA A 196 56.52 -2.14 -32.11
C ALA A 196 57.82 -2.17 -31.28
N VAL A 197 57.75 -2.54 -30.00
CA VAL A 197 58.95 -2.69 -29.13
C VAL A 197 59.88 -3.78 -29.65
N ALA A 198 59.34 -4.92 -30.06
CA ALA A 198 60.16 -6.01 -30.62
C ALA A 198 60.84 -5.57 -31.97
N ASP A 199 60.13 -4.86 -32.84
CA ASP A 199 60.67 -4.35 -34.09
C ASP A 199 61.77 -3.30 -33.87
N ALA A 200 61.54 -2.35 -32.94
CA ALA A 200 62.54 -1.37 -32.54
C ALA A 200 63.80 -2.03 -31.95
N GLY A 201 63.62 -3.02 -31.09
CA GLY A 201 64.75 -3.84 -30.54
C GLY A 201 65.54 -4.53 -31.62
N ARG A 202 64.89 -5.13 -32.62
CA ARG A 202 65.59 -5.75 -33.79
C ARG A 202 66.34 -4.70 -34.62
N ALA A 203 65.72 -3.51 -34.83
CA ALA A 203 66.38 -2.43 -35.56
C ALA A 203 67.62 -1.91 -34.82
N LEU A 204 67.51 -1.73 -33.50
CA LEU A 204 68.65 -1.28 -32.68
C LEU A 204 69.80 -2.30 -32.71
N SER A 205 69.52 -3.61 -32.48
CA SER A 205 70.56 -4.65 -32.54
C SER A 205 71.27 -4.70 -33.90
N ARG A 206 70.56 -4.50 -35.02
CA ARG A 206 71.17 -4.40 -36.36
C ARG A 206 72.09 -3.18 -36.47
N ALA A 207 71.64 -2.01 -36.05
CA ALA A 207 72.41 -0.76 -36.09
C ALA A 207 73.69 -0.85 -35.23
N GLU A 208 73.58 -1.50 -34.03
CA GLU A 208 74.73 -1.78 -33.18
C GLU A 208 75.75 -2.74 -33.83
N ALA A 209 75.27 -3.81 -34.48
CA ALA A 209 76.15 -4.73 -35.22
C ALA A 209 76.84 -4.02 -36.40
N ASP A 210 76.12 -3.23 -37.18
CA ASP A 210 76.67 -2.48 -38.31
C ASP A 210 77.72 -1.44 -37.84
N ARG A 211 77.46 -0.76 -36.72
CA ARG A 211 78.41 0.18 -36.10
C ARG A 211 79.72 -0.57 -35.69
N ASN A 212 79.57 -1.67 -34.93
CA ASN A 212 80.71 -2.47 -34.45
C ASN A 212 81.53 -3.04 -35.60
N LEU A 213 80.91 -3.42 -36.73
CA LEU A 213 81.61 -3.81 -37.97
C LEU A 213 82.37 -2.66 -38.62
N ALA A 214 81.77 -1.46 -38.67
CA ALA A 214 82.38 -0.27 -39.19
C ALA A 214 83.59 0.15 -38.33
N GLU A 215 83.45 0.12 -36.98
CA GLU A 215 84.56 0.39 -36.05
C GLU A 215 85.72 -0.61 -36.23
N SER A 216 85.41 -1.87 -36.28
CA SER A 216 86.51 -2.89 -36.56
C SER A 216 87.20 -2.76 -37.88
N ARG A 217 86.51 -2.30 -38.91
CA ARG A 217 87.13 -1.98 -40.23
C ARG A 217 88.06 -0.78 -40.17
N LEU A 218 87.65 0.24 -39.40
CA LEU A 218 88.50 1.43 -39.19
C LEU A 218 89.76 1.13 -38.42
N ASP A 219 89.68 0.29 -37.39
CA ASP A 219 90.81 -0.15 -36.55
C ASP A 219 91.81 -1.08 -37.29
N SER A 220 91.40 -1.61 -38.48
CA SER A 220 92.27 -2.51 -39.32
C SER A 220 92.96 -1.75 -40.51
N LEU A 221 92.76 -0.48 -40.64
CA LEU A 221 93.40 0.41 -41.60
C LEU A 221 94.59 1.15 -40.98
#